data_a5de4af64a9c827965b6c644f70816e9
#
_entry.id   a5de4af64a9c827965b6c644f70816e9
#
_cell.length_a   1.000
_cell.length_b   1.000
_cell.length_c   1.000
_cell.angle_alpha   90.00
_cell.angle_beta   90.00
_cell.angle_gamma   90.00
#
_symmetry.space_group_name_H-M   'P 1'
#
loop_
_entity.id
_entity.type
_entity.pdbx_description
1 polymer ?
#
loop_
_entity_poly.entity_id
_entity_poly.type
_entity_poly.pdbx_seq_one_letter_code
_entity_poly.pdbx_strand_id
1 'polypeptide(L)'
;MVIITSVVLKRSLVQLNSVYRGHIYRTMASQPLTLENISKLRDDFFKCPKNELAQNVCTRFDPFEVAISKRKTDTQLHVYNIKVESEGKPVTNQENSGRCWLFAALNVMRLPFMKKYGLEEFEFSQSYLFFWDKIERSYYWLNNIVSTAKQGEALDGRLVNFLLKDPINDGGQWDMIVNLVNKYGLMPKKCFPESFSSRKSLHMNAIIKTKLREFAKELRELVSNKSSDEQIQATVDKQIAVIYHIVCTCLGTPPDKFTFEFYNKEKAYKNFGPLTPQEFYNQHIRSLYNVDDKVCLVNDPRETNPFGGLYTLQCLGNVVGGRETAYNNQPIETLMKVVKDSIAGGEAVWFGCEVSKRFERKNGLEDLDAQDYKLVFNTEVQIGLQKADRLLYGDSCMTHAMVFTAVGTDEAGNPRKFRVENSYSDKEYDKGYLLLTEPWFREFVFEVVVDKKYVPTDVLDVFKKKAVVLPAWDPMGTLACPLCSQ
;
A
#
# COMPACT_ATOMS: atom_id res chain seq x y z
N MET A 1 33.15 57.62 -21.94
CA MET A 1 32.30 57.66 -20.75
C MET A 1 31.34 56.46 -20.72
N VAL A 2 31.80 55.24 -21.10
CA VAL A 2 30.94 54.02 -21.13
C VAL A 2 31.63 52.78 -20.52
N ILE A 3 32.86 52.90 -19.98
CA ILE A 3 33.62 51.74 -19.43
C ILE A 3 33.57 51.66 -17.91
N ILE A 4 33.07 52.68 -17.18
CA ILE A 4 33.07 52.69 -15.72
C ILE A 4 31.79 52.08 -15.12
N THR A 5 30.68 51.98 -15.88
CA THR A 5 29.41 51.47 -15.34
C THR A 5 29.33 49.92 -15.34
N SER A 6 30.14 49.20 -16.12
CA SER A 6 30.11 47.72 -16.20
C SER A 6 30.89 47.05 -15.05
N VAL A 7 31.86 47.69 -14.46
CA VAL A 7 32.71 47.11 -13.38
C VAL A 7 32.04 47.22 -12.02
N VAL A 8 31.25 48.29 -11.78
CA VAL A 8 30.55 48.49 -10.50
C VAL A 8 29.37 47.53 -10.37
N LEU A 9 28.63 47.24 -11.45
CA LEU A 9 27.53 46.26 -11.44
C LEU A 9 28.02 44.82 -11.24
N LYS A 10 29.18 44.45 -11.79
CA LYS A 10 29.75 43.07 -11.56
C LYS A 10 30.29 42.91 -10.12
N ARG A 11 30.81 43.94 -9.48
CA ARG A 11 31.24 43.87 -8.07
C ARG A 11 30.05 43.78 -7.12
N SER A 12 28.93 44.46 -7.39
CA SER A 12 27.73 44.40 -6.57
C SER A 12 27.03 43.01 -6.66
N LEU A 13 27.02 42.38 -7.82
CA LEU A 13 26.43 41.05 -7.97
C LEU A 13 27.30 39.92 -7.35
N VAL A 14 28.63 40.07 -7.34
CA VAL A 14 29.52 39.12 -6.66
C VAL A 14 29.45 39.28 -5.13
N GLN A 15 29.29 40.52 -4.63
CA GLN A 15 29.09 40.74 -3.20
C GLN A 15 27.69 40.28 -2.71
N LEU A 16 26.62 40.45 -3.52
CA LEU A 16 25.30 39.92 -3.18
C LEU A 16 25.26 38.40 -3.15
N ASN A 17 25.95 37.73 -4.09
CA ASN A 17 26.03 36.27 -4.08
C ASN A 17 26.89 35.69 -2.94
N SER A 18 27.91 36.45 -2.46
CA SER A 18 28.71 36.01 -1.30
C SER A 18 27.97 36.22 0.03
N VAL A 19 27.16 37.28 0.14
CA VAL A 19 26.33 37.57 1.32
C VAL A 19 25.16 36.55 1.43
N TYR A 20 24.55 36.13 0.30
CA TYR A 20 23.48 35.14 0.32
C TYR A 20 23.99 33.72 0.62
N ARG A 21 25.20 33.36 0.18
CA ARG A 21 25.81 32.05 0.56
C ARG A 21 26.30 32.03 2.00
N GLY A 22 26.65 33.18 2.60
CA GLY A 22 27.11 33.28 3.99
C GLY A 22 25.98 33.24 5.03
N HIS A 23 24.74 33.61 4.66
CA HIS A 23 23.63 33.70 5.63
C HIS A 23 22.88 32.39 5.86
N ILE A 24 22.95 31.43 4.94
CA ILE A 24 22.25 30.14 5.08
C ILE A 24 23.00 29.18 6.04
N TYR A 25 24.28 29.39 6.31
CA TYR A 25 25.10 28.53 7.17
C TYR A 25 25.47 29.14 8.54
N ARG A 26 24.85 30.25 8.97
CA ARG A 26 25.29 30.94 10.19
C ARG A 26 24.34 30.89 11.39
N THR A 27 23.29 30.06 11.39
CA THR A 27 22.31 29.99 12.47
C THR A 27 22.31 28.75 13.35
N MET A 28 23.23 27.79 13.13
CA MET A 28 23.58 26.83 14.17
C MET A 28 25.08 26.69 14.26
N ALA A 29 25.66 27.08 15.38
CA ALA A 29 27.01 26.68 15.77
C ALA A 29 26.98 25.19 16.06
N SER A 30 26.97 24.34 14.98
CA SER A 30 27.16 22.91 15.12
C SER A 30 28.59 22.70 15.61
N GLN A 31 28.75 22.37 16.87
CA GLN A 31 30.03 21.91 17.36
C GLN A 31 30.28 20.51 16.80
N PRO A 32 31.44 20.24 16.20
CA PRO A 32 31.76 18.91 15.73
C PRO A 32 31.84 17.93 16.91
N LEU A 33 31.41 16.69 16.70
CA LEU A 33 31.57 15.63 17.66
C LEU A 33 33.09 15.37 17.86
N THR A 34 33.61 15.68 19.08
CA THR A 34 35.04 15.56 19.39
C THR A 34 35.38 14.13 19.83
N LEU A 35 36.66 13.76 19.74
CA LEU A 35 37.17 12.47 20.25
C LEU A 35 36.96 12.34 21.76
N GLU A 36 36.99 13.44 22.50
CA GLU A 36 36.68 13.47 23.94
C GLU A 36 35.22 13.12 24.19
N ASN A 37 34.28 13.70 23.41
CA ASN A 37 32.86 13.33 23.49
C ASN A 37 32.65 11.85 23.20
N ILE A 38 33.34 11.30 22.16
CA ILE A 38 33.25 9.88 21.79
C ILE A 38 33.79 8.99 22.90
N SER A 39 34.95 9.35 23.49
CA SER A 39 35.52 8.60 24.62
C SER A 39 34.56 8.56 25.81
N LYS A 40 33.94 9.68 26.15
CA LYS A 40 32.95 9.74 27.22
C LYS A 40 31.72 8.86 26.93
N LEU A 41 31.17 8.88 25.71
CA LEU A 41 30.05 8.00 25.31
C LEU A 41 30.44 6.52 25.42
N ARG A 42 31.66 6.17 25.04
CA ARG A 42 32.20 4.82 25.16
C ARG A 42 32.28 4.38 26.61
N ASP A 43 32.85 5.23 27.47
CA ASP A 43 32.96 4.94 28.91
C ASP A 43 31.58 4.78 29.56
N ASP A 44 30.63 5.65 29.19
CA ASP A 44 29.26 5.58 29.68
C ASP A 44 28.55 4.29 29.22
N PHE A 45 28.80 3.82 27.99
CA PHE A 45 28.26 2.55 27.49
C PHE A 45 28.70 1.36 28.34
N PHE A 46 30.00 1.26 28.67
CA PHE A 46 30.55 0.14 29.42
C PHE A 46 30.31 0.19 30.94
N LYS A 47 29.73 1.27 31.48
CA LYS A 47 29.30 1.32 32.89
C LYS A 47 28.18 0.33 33.23
N CYS A 48 27.41 -0.09 32.25
CA CYS A 48 26.28 -1.01 32.41
C CYS A 48 26.60 -2.39 31.82
N PRO A 49 26.75 -3.45 32.62
CA PRO A 49 27.03 -4.81 32.12
C PRO A 49 25.97 -5.34 31.16
N LYS A 50 24.73 -4.85 31.27
CA LYS A 50 23.65 -5.20 30.35
C LYS A 50 23.95 -4.72 28.92
N ASN A 51 24.61 -3.56 28.75
CA ASN A 51 24.99 -3.06 27.44
C ASN A 51 26.03 -3.98 26.77
N GLU A 52 27.00 -4.47 27.53
CA GLU A 52 27.99 -5.42 27.05
C GLU A 52 27.35 -6.76 26.67
N LEU A 53 26.42 -7.27 27.47
CA LEU A 53 25.64 -8.47 27.14
C LEU A 53 24.83 -8.25 25.83
N ALA A 54 24.11 -7.14 25.73
CA ALA A 54 23.34 -6.80 24.53
C ALA A 54 24.26 -6.69 23.29
N GLN A 55 25.42 -6.06 23.41
CA GLN A 55 26.44 -5.99 22.35
C GLN A 55 26.89 -7.38 21.92
N ASN A 56 27.22 -8.26 22.86
CA ASN A 56 27.68 -9.61 22.56
C ASN A 56 26.65 -10.45 21.81
N VAL A 57 25.37 -10.19 22.03
CA VAL A 57 24.25 -10.88 21.34
C VAL A 57 23.94 -10.21 20.02
N CYS A 58 23.72 -8.89 19.99
CA CYS A 58 23.30 -8.16 18.78
C CYS A 58 24.38 -8.06 17.69
N THR A 59 25.67 -8.28 18.02
CA THR A 59 26.75 -8.41 17.04
C THR A 59 26.73 -9.74 16.29
N ARG A 60 25.93 -10.71 16.72
CA ARG A 60 25.85 -12.07 16.16
C ARG A 60 24.45 -12.42 15.63
N PHE A 61 23.41 -11.79 16.15
CA PHE A 61 22.00 -12.09 15.87
C PHE A 61 21.26 -10.81 15.48
N ASP A 62 20.17 -10.97 14.73
CA ASP A 62 19.32 -9.86 14.34
C ASP A 62 18.80 -9.14 15.60
N PRO A 63 19.03 -7.82 15.74
CA PRO A 63 18.59 -7.06 16.90
C PRO A 63 17.06 -7.02 17.09
N PHE A 64 16.26 -7.18 16.03
CA PHE A 64 14.81 -7.30 16.14
C PHE A 64 14.40 -8.63 16.80
N GLU A 65 15.08 -9.72 16.45
CA GLU A 65 14.87 -11.03 17.08
C GLU A 65 15.32 -11.03 18.55
N VAL A 66 16.45 -10.37 18.84
CA VAL A 66 16.97 -10.26 20.23
C VAL A 66 16.01 -9.47 21.13
N ALA A 67 15.28 -8.52 20.58
CA ALA A 67 14.32 -7.70 21.31
C ALA A 67 12.99 -8.42 21.58
N ILE A 68 12.72 -9.59 21.00
CA ILE A 68 11.46 -10.32 21.23
C ILE A 68 11.27 -10.64 22.71
N SER A 69 10.12 -10.23 23.23
CA SER A 69 9.71 -10.49 24.63
C SER A 69 8.97 -11.80 24.75
N LYS A 70 9.69 -12.91 25.01
CA LYS A 70 9.08 -14.24 25.18
C LYS A 70 7.91 -14.23 26.17
N ARG A 71 8.02 -13.49 27.28
CA ARG A 71 6.96 -13.39 28.29
C ARG A 71 5.65 -12.83 27.72
N LYS A 72 5.74 -11.94 26.72
CA LYS A 72 4.55 -11.32 26.11
C LYS A 72 4.01 -12.16 24.97
N THR A 73 4.87 -12.73 24.15
CA THR A 73 4.46 -13.52 22.97
C THR A 73 3.82 -14.84 23.35
N ASP A 74 4.29 -15.52 24.40
CA ASP A 74 3.77 -16.82 24.86
C ASP A 74 2.32 -16.76 25.40
N THR A 75 1.77 -15.58 25.66
CA THR A 75 0.42 -15.40 26.24
C THR A 75 -0.68 -15.20 25.21
N GLN A 76 -0.34 -15.01 23.94
CA GLN A 76 -1.30 -14.72 22.89
C GLN A 76 -1.88 -16.00 22.26
N LEU A 77 -3.20 -16.09 22.22
CA LEU A 77 -3.92 -17.25 21.70
C LEU A 77 -4.79 -16.87 20.49
N HIS A 78 -4.69 -17.65 19.40
CA HIS A 78 -5.51 -17.53 18.19
C HIS A 78 -6.94 -18.07 18.39
N VAL A 79 -7.64 -17.57 19.41
CA VAL A 79 -9.05 -17.90 19.71
C VAL A 79 -9.90 -16.64 19.69
N TYR A 80 -11.00 -16.67 18.92
CA TYR A 80 -11.85 -15.51 18.64
C TYR A 80 -13.32 -15.88 18.83
N ASN A 81 -14.09 -15.00 19.43
CA ASN A 81 -15.54 -15.21 19.68
C ASN A 81 -16.43 -14.70 18.52
N ILE A 82 -15.94 -13.86 17.65
CA ILE A 82 -16.62 -13.40 16.44
C ILE A 82 -15.73 -13.69 15.23
N LYS A 83 -16.24 -14.43 14.24
CA LYS A 83 -15.47 -14.79 13.03
C LYS A 83 -16.38 -14.99 11.84
N VAL A 84 -15.83 -14.83 10.63
CA VAL A 84 -16.49 -15.27 9.41
C VAL A 84 -16.73 -16.78 9.43
N GLU A 85 -17.78 -17.23 8.78
CA GLU A 85 -18.21 -18.65 8.81
C GLU A 85 -17.16 -19.61 8.26
N SER A 86 -16.45 -19.19 7.21
CA SER A 86 -15.38 -19.99 6.61
C SER A 86 -14.24 -19.10 6.15
N GLU A 87 -13.02 -19.57 6.34
CA GLU A 87 -11.80 -18.96 5.78
C GLU A 87 -11.50 -19.60 4.41
N GLY A 88 -10.96 -18.80 3.49
CA GLY A 88 -10.66 -19.27 2.14
C GLY A 88 -9.45 -20.21 2.10
N LYS A 89 -9.54 -21.24 1.25
CA LYS A 89 -8.43 -22.14 0.95
C LYS A 89 -8.15 -22.15 -0.55
N PRO A 90 -6.87 -22.37 -0.94
CA PRO A 90 -5.66 -22.33 -0.11
C PRO A 90 -5.38 -20.92 0.43
N VAL A 91 -4.52 -20.79 1.45
CA VAL A 91 -3.95 -19.48 1.80
C VAL A 91 -3.07 -19.04 0.65
N THR A 92 -3.32 -17.82 0.18
CA THR A 92 -2.69 -17.31 -1.04
C THR A 92 -1.21 -16.95 -0.83
N ASN A 93 -0.44 -16.86 -1.93
CA ASN A 93 0.97 -16.48 -1.87
C ASN A 93 1.32 -15.49 -2.99
N GLN A 94 1.63 -14.25 -2.61
CA GLN A 94 2.06 -13.19 -3.53
C GLN A 94 3.54 -13.28 -3.92
N GLU A 95 4.31 -14.11 -3.22
CA GLU A 95 5.76 -14.25 -3.38
C GLU A 95 6.48 -12.88 -3.37
N ASN A 96 7.44 -12.66 -4.29
CA ASN A 96 8.24 -11.43 -4.37
C ASN A 96 7.60 -10.39 -5.30
N SER A 97 6.35 -10.04 -5.04
CA SER A 97 5.62 -8.98 -5.74
C SER A 97 4.86 -8.09 -4.77
N GLY A 98 4.64 -6.83 -5.12
CA GLY A 98 3.88 -5.87 -4.29
C GLY A 98 2.37 -5.94 -4.49
N ARG A 99 1.80 -7.10 -4.85
CA ARG A 99 0.38 -7.29 -5.20
C ARG A 99 -0.53 -7.57 -4.00
N CYS A 100 -0.09 -7.30 -2.77
CA CYS A 100 -0.87 -7.57 -1.55
C CYS A 100 -2.30 -7.04 -1.62
N TRP A 101 -2.49 -5.84 -2.17
CA TRP A 101 -3.79 -5.22 -2.35
C TRP A 101 -4.75 -6.02 -3.24
N LEU A 102 -4.25 -6.63 -4.35
CA LEU A 102 -5.01 -7.52 -5.22
C LEU A 102 -5.32 -8.85 -4.52
N PHE A 103 -4.32 -9.44 -3.84
CA PHE A 103 -4.50 -10.68 -3.10
C PHE A 103 -5.56 -10.52 -2.00
N ALA A 104 -5.44 -9.49 -1.17
CA ALA A 104 -6.41 -9.20 -0.12
C ALA A 104 -7.82 -8.98 -0.67
N ALA A 105 -7.96 -8.21 -1.77
CA ALA A 105 -9.26 -7.97 -2.38
C ALA A 105 -9.91 -9.22 -2.95
N LEU A 106 -9.14 -10.04 -3.67
CA LEU A 106 -9.66 -11.28 -4.23
C LEU A 106 -9.94 -12.31 -3.13
N ASN A 107 -9.22 -12.27 -2.01
CA ASN A 107 -9.49 -13.11 -0.84
C ASN A 107 -10.83 -12.77 -0.18
N VAL A 108 -11.19 -11.49 0.01
CA VAL A 108 -12.51 -11.15 0.54
C VAL A 108 -13.64 -11.53 -0.42
N MET A 109 -13.44 -11.38 -1.74
CA MET A 109 -14.44 -11.71 -2.76
C MET A 109 -14.67 -13.22 -2.90
N ARG A 110 -13.64 -14.04 -2.71
CA ARG A 110 -13.76 -15.51 -2.89
C ARG A 110 -14.60 -16.18 -1.81
N LEU A 111 -14.68 -15.63 -0.59
CA LEU A 111 -15.39 -16.27 0.51
C LEU A 111 -16.88 -16.50 0.21
N PRO A 112 -17.67 -15.47 -0.15
CA PRO A 112 -19.07 -15.66 -0.50
C PRO A 112 -19.26 -16.50 -1.78
N PHE A 113 -18.33 -16.43 -2.75
CA PHE A 113 -18.35 -17.25 -3.94
C PHE A 113 -18.15 -18.75 -3.60
N MET A 114 -17.13 -19.08 -2.80
CA MET A 114 -16.88 -20.43 -2.34
C MET A 114 -18.06 -21.01 -1.58
N LYS A 115 -18.65 -20.21 -0.69
CA LYS A 115 -19.84 -20.61 0.07
C LYS A 115 -21.02 -20.93 -0.85
N LYS A 116 -21.34 -20.05 -1.81
CA LYS A 116 -22.48 -20.24 -2.75
C LYS A 116 -22.34 -21.50 -3.59
N TYR A 117 -21.14 -21.77 -4.10
CA TYR A 117 -20.92 -22.87 -5.04
C TYR A 117 -20.37 -24.13 -4.38
N GLY A 118 -20.23 -24.16 -3.05
CA GLY A 118 -19.76 -25.32 -2.30
C GLY A 118 -18.32 -25.71 -2.66
N LEU A 119 -17.44 -24.72 -2.84
CA LEU A 119 -16.03 -24.96 -3.15
C LEU A 119 -15.21 -25.14 -1.87
N GLU A 120 -14.36 -26.18 -1.83
CA GLU A 120 -13.39 -26.38 -0.74
C GLU A 120 -12.18 -25.48 -0.90
N GLU A 121 -11.70 -25.34 -2.14
CA GLU A 121 -10.56 -24.53 -2.52
C GLU A 121 -10.87 -23.70 -3.77
N PHE A 122 -10.51 -22.44 -3.76
CA PHE A 122 -10.66 -21.56 -4.90
C PHE A 122 -9.80 -20.31 -4.78
N GLU A 123 -9.25 -19.87 -5.91
CA GLU A 123 -8.64 -18.56 -6.06
C GLU A 123 -9.11 -17.90 -7.35
N PHE A 124 -9.38 -16.59 -7.29
CA PHE A 124 -9.38 -15.74 -8.49
C PHE A 124 -7.96 -15.50 -8.99
N SER A 125 -7.79 -15.21 -10.27
CA SER A 125 -6.50 -14.90 -10.85
C SER A 125 -6.04 -13.49 -10.46
N GLN A 126 -5.06 -13.42 -9.58
CA GLN A 126 -4.38 -12.16 -9.24
C GLN A 126 -3.56 -11.66 -10.42
N SER A 127 -2.97 -12.59 -11.20
CA SER A 127 -2.19 -12.29 -12.41
C SER A 127 -3.04 -11.60 -13.49
N TYR A 128 -4.35 -11.93 -13.58
CA TYR A 128 -5.28 -11.31 -14.52
C TYR A 128 -5.49 -9.81 -14.22
N LEU A 129 -5.82 -9.45 -13.00
CA LEU A 129 -5.97 -8.03 -12.62
C LEU A 129 -4.62 -7.30 -12.67
N PHE A 130 -3.53 -7.96 -12.32
CA PHE A 130 -2.20 -7.40 -12.40
C PHE A 130 -1.77 -7.06 -13.84
N PHE A 131 -2.13 -7.92 -14.80
CA PHE A 131 -1.93 -7.66 -16.23
C PHE A 131 -2.58 -6.36 -16.66
N TRP A 132 -3.85 -6.18 -16.35
CA TRP A 132 -4.57 -4.97 -16.71
C TRP A 132 -4.11 -3.74 -15.93
N ASP A 133 -3.76 -3.90 -14.66
CA ASP A 133 -3.20 -2.79 -13.86
C ASP A 133 -1.92 -2.25 -14.48
N LYS A 134 -1.00 -3.11 -14.95
CA LYS A 134 0.24 -2.66 -15.60
C LYS A 134 -0.02 -1.81 -16.85
N ILE A 135 -0.98 -2.18 -17.64
CA ILE A 135 -1.33 -1.46 -18.86
C ILE A 135 -2.05 -0.14 -18.53
N GLU A 136 -3.12 -0.22 -17.75
CA GLU A 136 -3.93 0.94 -17.40
C GLU A 136 -3.14 1.99 -16.63
N ARG A 137 -2.36 1.56 -15.63
CA ARG A 137 -1.52 2.44 -14.82
C ARG A 137 -0.43 3.11 -15.65
N SER A 138 0.16 2.39 -16.62
CA SER A 138 1.11 3.00 -17.55
C SER A 138 0.46 4.08 -18.41
N TYR A 139 -0.75 3.80 -18.92
CA TYR A 139 -1.53 4.78 -19.68
C TYR A 139 -1.92 6.00 -18.83
N TYR A 140 -2.39 5.76 -17.60
CA TYR A 140 -2.71 6.81 -16.62
C TYR A 140 -1.48 7.69 -16.32
N TRP A 141 -0.32 7.06 -16.11
CA TRP A 141 0.92 7.77 -15.84
C TRP A 141 1.38 8.62 -17.04
N LEU A 142 1.31 8.09 -18.27
CA LEU A 142 1.65 8.86 -19.49
C LEU A 142 0.75 10.10 -19.61
N ASN A 143 -0.55 9.96 -19.33
CA ASN A 143 -1.47 11.10 -19.34
C ASN A 143 -1.13 12.14 -18.26
N ASN A 144 -0.69 11.72 -17.07
CA ASN A 144 -0.20 12.64 -16.05
C ASN A 144 1.07 13.38 -16.47
N ILE A 145 1.99 12.71 -17.18
CA ILE A 145 3.18 13.37 -17.75
C ILE A 145 2.78 14.44 -18.78
N VAL A 146 1.85 14.13 -19.68
CA VAL A 146 1.33 15.12 -20.65
C VAL A 146 0.66 16.28 -19.93
N SER A 147 -0.19 16.00 -18.94
CA SER A 147 -0.90 17.03 -18.18
C SER A 147 0.07 17.97 -17.45
N THR A 148 1.08 17.42 -16.75
CA THR A 148 2.09 18.23 -16.05
C THR A 148 2.92 19.07 -17.01
N ALA A 149 3.24 18.53 -18.19
CA ALA A 149 3.95 19.29 -19.23
C ALA A 149 3.10 20.44 -19.77
N LYS A 150 1.80 20.23 -20.05
CA LYS A 150 0.86 21.27 -20.49
C LYS A 150 0.64 22.35 -19.43
N GLN A 151 0.71 21.99 -18.15
CA GLN A 151 0.62 22.93 -17.02
C GLN A 151 1.93 23.73 -16.80
N GLY A 152 2.99 23.44 -17.54
CA GLY A 152 4.28 24.09 -17.41
C GLY A 152 5.10 23.66 -16.20
N GLU A 153 4.77 22.50 -15.58
CA GLU A 153 5.55 21.95 -14.47
C GLU A 153 6.99 21.67 -14.90
N ALA A 154 7.96 22.17 -14.15
CA ALA A 154 9.38 21.97 -14.46
C ALA A 154 9.80 20.52 -14.28
N LEU A 155 10.80 20.07 -15.07
CA LEU A 155 11.32 18.70 -15.00
C LEU A 155 11.92 18.37 -13.60
N ASP A 156 12.56 19.35 -12.97
CA ASP A 156 13.13 19.28 -11.63
C ASP A 156 12.13 19.70 -10.53
N GLY A 157 10.90 20.03 -10.91
CA GLY A 157 9.81 20.32 -9.97
C GLY A 157 9.42 19.09 -9.14
N ARG A 158 8.92 19.33 -7.92
CA ARG A 158 8.63 18.25 -6.97
C ARG A 158 7.66 17.21 -7.51
N LEU A 159 6.60 17.64 -8.21
CA LEU A 159 5.58 16.74 -8.75
C LEU A 159 6.15 15.86 -9.86
N VAL A 160 6.83 16.45 -10.84
CA VAL A 160 7.41 15.69 -11.96
C VAL A 160 8.51 14.75 -11.47
N ASN A 161 9.34 15.20 -10.51
CA ASN A 161 10.36 14.37 -9.88
C ASN A 161 9.76 13.17 -9.15
N PHE A 162 8.66 13.37 -8.41
CA PHE A 162 7.91 12.30 -7.75
C PHE A 162 7.40 11.26 -8.76
N LEU A 163 6.76 11.70 -9.85
CA LEU A 163 6.26 10.80 -10.91
C LEU A 163 7.38 10.04 -11.61
N LEU A 164 8.51 10.69 -11.88
CA LEU A 164 9.66 10.07 -12.56
C LEU A 164 10.47 9.14 -11.66
N LYS A 165 10.42 9.33 -10.33
CA LYS A 165 11.13 8.48 -9.37
C LYS A 165 10.62 7.04 -9.44
N ASP A 166 9.30 6.86 -9.44
CA ASP A 166 8.66 5.55 -9.49
C ASP A 166 7.44 5.55 -10.45
N PRO A 167 7.68 5.49 -11.79
CA PRO A 167 6.61 5.57 -12.78
C PRO A 167 5.50 4.54 -12.62
N ILE A 168 5.84 3.34 -12.18
CA ILE A 168 4.92 2.24 -11.95
C ILE A 168 5.46 1.33 -10.84
N ASN A 169 4.61 1.00 -9.88
CA ASN A 169 4.90 0.01 -8.85
C ASN A 169 3.81 -1.07 -8.83
N ASP A 170 3.90 -2.01 -7.92
CA ASP A 170 2.92 -3.11 -7.81
C ASP A 170 1.78 -2.81 -6.84
N GLY A 171 1.96 -1.83 -5.95
CA GLY A 171 1.00 -1.46 -4.95
C GLY A 171 -0.24 -0.77 -5.51
N GLY A 172 -1.29 -0.66 -4.73
CA GLY A 172 -2.52 0.00 -5.14
C GLY A 172 -3.49 0.21 -3.98
N GLN A 173 -4.60 0.86 -4.30
CA GLN A 173 -5.66 1.26 -3.38
C GLN A 173 -6.97 0.54 -3.73
N TRP A 174 -7.94 0.53 -2.80
CA TRP A 174 -9.23 -0.13 -3.05
C TRP A 174 -9.94 0.38 -4.30
N ASP A 175 -10.02 1.70 -4.51
CA ASP A 175 -10.71 2.27 -5.68
C ASP A 175 -10.05 1.90 -7.01
N MET A 176 -8.74 1.61 -7.00
CA MET A 176 -8.07 1.05 -8.17
C MET A 176 -8.53 -0.38 -8.48
N ILE A 177 -8.85 -1.19 -7.44
CA ILE A 177 -9.44 -2.53 -7.62
C ILE A 177 -10.84 -2.40 -8.23
N VAL A 178 -11.65 -1.47 -7.71
CA VAL A 178 -13.00 -1.20 -8.24
C VAL A 178 -12.93 -0.88 -9.73
N ASN A 179 -11.98 -0.03 -10.15
CA ASN A 179 -11.78 0.31 -11.56
C ASN A 179 -11.45 -0.93 -12.41
N LEU A 180 -10.53 -1.78 -11.94
CA LEU A 180 -10.13 -2.97 -12.68
C LEU A 180 -11.26 -4.00 -12.78
N VAL A 181 -11.95 -4.27 -11.68
CA VAL A 181 -13.05 -5.25 -11.65
C VAL A 181 -14.22 -4.79 -12.51
N ASN A 182 -14.61 -3.52 -12.44
CA ASN A 182 -15.71 -2.99 -13.25
C ASN A 182 -15.37 -2.95 -14.74
N LYS A 183 -14.12 -2.67 -15.11
CA LYS A 183 -13.70 -2.58 -16.51
C LYS A 183 -13.39 -3.95 -17.13
N TYR A 184 -12.76 -4.84 -16.39
CA TYR A 184 -12.22 -6.10 -16.91
C TYR A 184 -12.87 -7.35 -16.34
N GLY A 185 -13.65 -7.26 -15.27
CA GLY A 185 -14.24 -8.41 -14.58
C GLY A 185 -13.23 -9.25 -13.81
N LEU A 186 -13.58 -10.50 -13.57
CA LEU A 186 -12.76 -11.46 -12.80
C LEU A 186 -12.58 -12.78 -13.56
N MET A 187 -11.52 -13.51 -13.24
CA MET A 187 -11.23 -14.82 -13.82
C MET A 187 -10.74 -15.78 -12.74
N PRO A 188 -11.11 -17.08 -12.79
CA PRO A 188 -10.51 -18.09 -11.94
C PRO A 188 -9.01 -18.26 -12.21
N LYS A 189 -8.19 -18.49 -11.19
CA LYS A 189 -6.74 -18.66 -11.30
C LYS A 189 -6.32 -19.77 -12.26
N LYS A 190 -7.12 -20.86 -12.33
CA LYS A 190 -6.89 -21.96 -13.27
C LYS A 190 -6.98 -21.54 -14.74
N CYS A 191 -7.74 -20.47 -15.04
CA CYS A 191 -7.94 -19.97 -16.40
C CYS A 191 -6.86 -18.95 -16.83
N PHE A 192 -6.20 -18.30 -15.88
CA PHE A 192 -5.02 -17.47 -16.11
C PHE A 192 -4.08 -17.57 -14.91
N PRO A 193 -3.16 -18.53 -14.91
CA PRO A 193 -2.28 -18.84 -13.79
C PRO A 193 -1.14 -17.83 -13.65
N GLU A 194 -0.40 -17.94 -12.54
CA GLU A 194 0.80 -17.14 -12.29
C GLU A 194 1.91 -17.45 -13.30
N SER A 195 2.56 -16.37 -13.78
CA SER A 195 3.82 -16.45 -14.55
C SER A 195 5.02 -16.27 -13.64
N PHE A 196 6.24 -16.41 -14.17
CA PHE A 196 7.45 -16.06 -13.43
C PHE A 196 7.43 -14.58 -13.03
N SER A 197 7.10 -13.69 -13.97
CA SER A 197 7.13 -12.24 -13.74
C SER A 197 5.98 -11.73 -12.87
N SER A 198 4.86 -12.44 -12.76
CA SER A 198 3.83 -12.09 -11.79
C SER A 198 4.26 -12.42 -10.35
N ARG A 199 4.99 -13.53 -10.16
CA ARG A 199 5.54 -13.92 -8.86
C ARG A 199 6.78 -13.13 -8.43
N LYS A 200 7.60 -12.66 -9.42
CA LYS A 200 8.85 -11.91 -9.21
C LYS A 200 8.90 -10.73 -10.18
N SER A 201 8.16 -9.68 -9.84
CA SER A 201 7.85 -8.55 -10.74
C SER A 201 8.98 -7.54 -10.95
N LEU A 202 10.03 -7.57 -10.13
CA LEU A 202 11.11 -6.57 -10.10
C LEU A 202 11.69 -6.26 -11.49
N HIS A 203 12.05 -7.28 -12.27
CA HIS A 203 12.72 -7.09 -13.56
C HIS A 203 11.75 -6.60 -14.65
N MET A 204 10.53 -7.12 -14.68
CA MET A 204 9.48 -6.61 -15.59
C MET A 204 9.21 -5.14 -15.29
N ASN A 205 9.03 -4.78 -14.02
CA ASN A 205 8.83 -3.39 -13.61
C ASN A 205 10.01 -2.50 -13.98
N ALA A 206 11.26 -2.97 -13.85
CA ALA A 206 12.45 -2.21 -14.25
C ALA A 206 12.44 -1.88 -15.75
N ILE A 207 12.09 -2.85 -16.60
CA ILE A 207 11.95 -2.64 -18.06
C ILE A 207 10.87 -1.60 -18.35
N ILE A 208 9.67 -1.75 -17.77
CA ILE A 208 8.55 -0.81 -17.96
C ILE A 208 8.94 0.60 -17.49
N LYS A 209 9.53 0.73 -16.30
CA LYS A 209 9.98 2.03 -15.74
C LYS A 209 10.97 2.75 -16.64
N THR A 210 11.90 2.02 -17.25
CA THR A 210 12.87 2.57 -18.19
C THR A 210 12.15 3.11 -19.43
N LYS A 211 11.26 2.32 -20.03
CA LYS A 211 10.50 2.76 -21.22
C LYS A 211 9.60 3.94 -20.92
N LEU A 212 8.91 3.96 -19.79
CA LEU A 212 8.06 5.08 -19.40
C LEU A 212 8.87 6.38 -19.27
N ARG A 213 10.08 6.35 -18.71
CA ARG A 213 10.95 7.54 -18.64
C ARG A 213 11.42 8.02 -20.04
N GLU A 214 11.75 7.11 -20.94
CA GLU A 214 12.05 7.46 -22.35
C GLU A 214 10.83 8.14 -22.99
N PHE A 215 9.65 7.59 -22.80
CA PHE A 215 8.40 8.12 -23.32
C PHE A 215 8.02 9.48 -22.72
N ALA A 216 8.27 9.66 -21.42
CA ALA A 216 8.07 10.96 -20.77
C ALA A 216 8.92 12.07 -21.42
N LYS A 217 10.18 11.78 -21.78
CA LYS A 217 11.02 12.74 -22.50
C LYS A 217 10.40 13.13 -23.83
N GLU A 218 10.02 12.16 -24.65
CA GLU A 218 9.41 12.38 -25.95
C GLU A 218 8.09 13.20 -25.84
N LEU A 219 7.19 12.82 -24.91
CA LEU A 219 5.93 13.52 -24.72
C LEU A 219 6.12 14.98 -24.26
N ARG A 220 7.06 15.22 -23.36
CA ARG A 220 7.36 16.59 -22.90
C ARG A 220 7.98 17.43 -24.00
N GLU A 221 8.78 16.86 -24.88
CA GLU A 221 9.32 17.54 -26.08
C GLU A 221 8.20 17.90 -27.07
N LEU A 222 7.23 16.99 -27.31
CA LEU A 222 6.08 17.28 -28.15
C LEU A 222 5.24 18.45 -27.61
N VAL A 223 4.96 18.45 -26.28
CA VAL A 223 4.23 19.54 -25.64
C VAL A 223 5.03 20.85 -25.74
N SER A 224 6.34 20.85 -25.48
CA SER A 224 7.22 22.01 -25.59
C SER A 224 7.23 22.59 -27.02
N ASN A 225 7.21 21.72 -28.02
CA ASN A 225 7.16 22.07 -29.45
C ASN A 225 5.76 22.48 -29.93
N LYS A 226 4.76 22.54 -29.01
CA LYS A 226 3.36 22.89 -29.31
C LYS A 226 2.73 21.98 -30.37
N SER A 227 3.08 20.69 -30.35
CA SER A 227 2.42 19.67 -31.18
C SER A 227 0.92 19.60 -30.86
N SER A 228 0.10 19.22 -31.84
CA SER A 228 -1.35 19.12 -31.62
C SER A 228 -1.70 17.99 -30.66
N ASP A 229 -2.88 18.05 -30.03
CA ASP A 229 -3.37 17.03 -29.10
C ASP A 229 -3.51 15.68 -29.81
N GLU A 230 -3.86 15.64 -31.06
CA GLU A 230 -3.93 14.42 -31.88
C GLU A 230 -2.56 13.78 -32.07
N GLN A 231 -1.51 14.60 -32.30
CA GLN A 231 -0.13 14.10 -32.42
C GLN A 231 0.38 13.53 -31.11
N ILE A 232 0.11 14.22 -29.98
CA ILE A 232 0.46 13.75 -28.65
C ILE A 232 -0.27 12.43 -28.35
N GLN A 233 -1.58 12.35 -28.59
CA GLN A 233 -2.36 11.14 -28.36
C GLN A 233 -1.88 9.97 -29.23
N ALA A 234 -1.62 10.21 -30.54
CA ALA A 234 -1.07 9.18 -31.41
C ALA A 234 0.29 8.65 -30.95
N THR A 235 1.09 9.49 -30.27
CA THR A 235 2.35 9.05 -29.64
C THR A 235 2.09 8.22 -28.39
N VAL A 236 1.17 8.64 -27.53
CA VAL A 236 0.76 7.85 -26.34
C VAL A 236 0.23 6.47 -26.76
N ASP A 237 -0.57 6.39 -27.85
CA ASP A 237 -1.11 5.12 -28.36
C ASP A 237 -0.01 4.17 -28.86
N LYS A 238 1.04 4.71 -29.50
CA LYS A 238 2.21 3.92 -29.90
C LYS A 238 3.01 3.45 -28.68
N GLN A 239 3.17 4.32 -27.69
CA GLN A 239 3.93 4.02 -26.49
C GLN A 239 3.23 2.95 -25.65
N ILE A 240 1.90 3.02 -25.49
CA ILE A 240 1.16 2.00 -24.75
C ILE A 240 1.15 0.65 -25.48
N ALA A 241 1.20 0.62 -26.80
CA ALA A 241 1.36 -0.61 -27.57
C ALA A 241 2.70 -1.32 -27.25
N VAL A 242 3.78 -0.57 -27.03
CA VAL A 242 5.06 -1.13 -26.57
C VAL A 242 4.93 -1.71 -25.16
N ILE A 243 4.27 -1.00 -24.23
CA ILE A 243 4.02 -1.50 -22.88
C ILE A 243 3.17 -2.77 -22.93
N TYR A 244 2.10 -2.80 -23.72
CA TYR A 244 1.26 -3.97 -23.92
C TYR A 244 2.07 -5.18 -24.38
N HIS A 245 2.98 -5.00 -25.36
CA HIS A 245 3.87 -6.05 -25.84
C HIS A 245 4.78 -6.59 -24.71
N ILE A 246 5.38 -5.71 -23.90
CA ILE A 246 6.22 -6.12 -22.75
C ILE A 246 5.40 -6.93 -21.74
N VAL A 247 4.21 -6.45 -21.40
CA VAL A 247 3.34 -7.10 -20.42
C VAL A 247 2.87 -8.46 -20.92
N CYS A 248 2.44 -8.59 -22.18
CA CYS A 248 2.09 -9.88 -22.80
C CYS A 248 3.28 -10.86 -22.79
N THR A 249 4.47 -10.39 -23.11
CA THR A 249 5.69 -11.21 -23.10
C THR A 249 6.02 -11.75 -21.70
N CYS A 250 5.81 -10.95 -20.65
CA CYS A 250 6.16 -11.30 -19.28
C CYS A 250 5.08 -12.07 -18.51
N LEU A 251 3.80 -11.73 -18.73
CA LEU A 251 2.67 -12.27 -17.98
C LEU A 251 1.84 -13.28 -18.76
N GLY A 252 2.00 -13.38 -20.08
CA GLY A 252 1.11 -14.07 -21.00
C GLY A 252 -0.06 -13.18 -21.40
N THR A 253 -0.90 -13.67 -22.32
CA THR A 253 -2.07 -12.94 -22.83
C THR A 253 -3.34 -13.58 -22.27
N PRO A 254 -4.16 -12.83 -21.50
CA PRO A 254 -5.43 -13.36 -21.00
C PRO A 254 -6.37 -13.75 -22.16
N PRO A 255 -7.10 -14.89 -22.05
CA PRO A 255 -8.09 -15.23 -23.06
C PRO A 255 -9.33 -14.32 -22.98
N ASP A 256 -9.95 -14.04 -24.11
CA ASP A 256 -11.20 -13.25 -24.17
C ASP A 256 -12.36 -13.94 -23.46
N LYS A 257 -12.42 -15.27 -23.56
CA LYS A 257 -13.41 -16.13 -22.92
C LYS A 257 -12.74 -17.34 -22.31
N PHE A 258 -13.32 -17.85 -21.25
CA PHE A 258 -12.84 -19.04 -20.55
C PHE A 258 -14.01 -19.96 -20.16
N THR A 259 -13.70 -21.21 -19.91
CA THR A 259 -14.59 -22.18 -19.27
C THR A 259 -13.98 -22.60 -17.95
N PHE A 260 -14.77 -22.56 -16.88
CA PHE A 260 -14.36 -23.00 -15.54
C PHE A 260 -15.20 -24.20 -15.10
N GLU A 261 -14.54 -25.35 -15.04
CA GLU A 261 -15.13 -26.62 -14.63
C GLU A 261 -14.59 -27.03 -13.24
N PHE A 262 -15.47 -27.51 -12.39
CA PHE A 262 -15.13 -27.96 -11.05
C PHE A 262 -16.13 -28.96 -10.47
N TYR A 263 -15.71 -29.71 -9.45
CA TYR A 263 -16.59 -30.44 -8.57
C TYR A 263 -16.79 -29.67 -7.28
N ASN A 264 -18.03 -29.56 -6.81
CA ASN A 264 -18.34 -28.97 -5.51
C ASN A 264 -18.11 -30.00 -4.38
N LYS A 265 -18.35 -29.59 -3.11
CA LYS A 265 -18.22 -30.46 -1.91
C LYS A 265 -19.05 -31.73 -1.99
N GLU A 266 -20.20 -31.67 -2.65
CA GLU A 266 -21.11 -32.82 -2.89
C GLU A 266 -20.65 -33.66 -4.09
N LYS A 267 -19.48 -33.40 -4.67
CA LYS A 267 -18.93 -34.03 -5.87
C LYS A 267 -19.80 -33.88 -7.14
N ALA A 268 -20.70 -32.86 -7.13
CA ALA A 268 -21.48 -32.53 -8.30
C ALA A 268 -20.64 -31.70 -9.29
N TYR A 269 -20.65 -32.12 -10.55
CA TYR A 269 -19.98 -31.39 -11.63
C TYR A 269 -20.68 -30.06 -11.91
N LYS A 270 -19.89 -29.02 -12.08
CA LYS A 270 -20.32 -27.66 -12.45
C LYS A 270 -19.48 -27.15 -13.62
N ASN A 271 -20.12 -26.40 -14.50
CA ASN A 271 -19.47 -25.75 -15.64
C ASN A 271 -19.97 -24.33 -15.76
N PHE A 272 -19.04 -23.39 -15.77
CA PHE A 272 -19.31 -21.98 -16.06
C PHE A 272 -18.55 -21.63 -17.35
N GLY A 273 -19.29 -21.37 -18.41
CA GLY A 273 -18.68 -20.92 -19.65
C GLY A 273 -19.18 -21.63 -20.93
N PRO A 274 -18.66 -21.17 -22.07
CA PRO A 274 -17.67 -20.09 -22.21
C PRO A 274 -18.22 -18.71 -21.83
N LEU A 275 -17.50 -17.99 -20.94
CA LEU A 275 -17.85 -16.66 -20.45
C LEU A 275 -16.68 -15.69 -20.62
N THR A 276 -16.96 -14.42 -20.87
CA THR A 276 -15.97 -13.35 -20.66
C THR A 276 -15.76 -13.11 -19.16
N PRO A 277 -14.61 -12.53 -18.73
CA PRO A 277 -14.38 -12.21 -17.33
C PRO A 277 -15.42 -11.23 -16.74
N GLN A 278 -15.97 -10.31 -17.56
CA GLN A 278 -17.05 -9.42 -17.15
C GLN A 278 -18.37 -10.16 -16.93
N GLU A 279 -18.74 -11.08 -17.85
CA GLU A 279 -19.93 -11.92 -17.68
C GLU A 279 -19.81 -12.78 -16.42
N PHE A 280 -18.62 -13.35 -16.16
CA PHE A 280 -18.37 -14.12 -14.95
C PHE A 280 -18.54 -13.30 -13.69
N TYR A 281 -17.96 -12.09 -13.61
CA TYR A 281 -18.17 -11.20 -12.48
C TYR A 281 -19.64 -10.84 -12.29
N ASN A 282 -20.32 -10.40 -13.34
CA ASN A 282 -21.69 -9.92 -13.26
C ASN A 282 -22.71 -11.03 -12.89
N GLN A 283 -22.53 -12.26 -13.43
CA GLN A 283 -23.47 -13.37 -13.23
C GLN A 283 -23.22 -14.13 -11.91
N HIS A 284 -21.97 -14.25 -11.48
CA HIS A 284 -21.61 -15.17 -10.40
C HIS A 284 -21.07 -14.51 -9.14
N ILE A 285 -20.55 -13.27 -9.21
CA ILE A 285 -19.88 -12.62 -8.08
C ILE A 285 -20.60 -11.35 -7.63
N ARG A 286 -20.99 -10.47 -8.52
CA ARG A 286 -21.50 -9.14 -8.19
C ARG A 286 -22.67 -9.16 -7.19
N SER A 287 -23.59 -10.12 -7.31
CA SER A 287 -24.73 -10.27 -6.38
C SER A 287 -24.30 -10.75 -4.99
N LEU A 288 -23.08 -11.31 -4.84
CA LEU A 288 -22.53 -11.82 -3.59
C LEU A 288 -21.57 -10.83 -2.94
N TYR A 289 -20.82 -10.13 -3.76
CA TYR A 289 -19.84 -9.13 -3.37
C TYR A 289 -19.76 -8.07 -4.48
N ASN A 290 -20.50 -6.99 -4.32
CA ASN A 290 -20.44 -5.86 -5.24
C ASN A 290 -19.35 -4.89 -4.78
N VAL A 291 -18.32 -4.68 -5.60
CA VAL A 291 -17.21 -3.77 -5.27
C VAL A 291 -17.66 -2.30 -5.13
N ASP A 292 -18.77 -1.90 -5.79
CA ASP A 292 -19.31 -0.55 -5.73
C ASP A 292 -20.03 -0.23 -4.41
N ASP A 293 -20.41 -1.25 -3.62
CA ASP A 293 -21.04 -1.08 -2.32
C ASP A 293 -20.02 -0.91 -1.19
N LYS A 294 -18.76 -1.06 -1.50
CA LYS A 294 -17.66 -0.93 -0.52
C LYS A 294 -17.13 0.50 -0.48
N VAL A 295 -16.82 0.95 0.72
CA VAL A 295 -16.27 2.29 1.00
C VAL A 295 -15.03 2.19 1.86
N CYS A 296 -14.13 3.14 1.64
CA CYS A 296 -12.84 3.24 2.29
C CYS A 296 -12.90 4.25 3.44
N LEU A 297 -12.65 3.79 4.66
CA LEU A 297 -12.45 4.63 5.82
C LEU A 297 -10.97 4.62 6.19
N VAL A 298 -10.39 5.80 6.41
CA VAL A 298 -8.97 5.95 6.79
C VAL A 298 -8.83 6.58 8.17
N ASN A 299 -7.69 6.36 8.80
CA ASN A 299 -7.29 7.05 10.01
C ASN A 299 -5.98 7.79 9.78
N ASP A 300 -6.10 9.06 9.50
CA ASP A 300 -5.01 10.03 9.41
C ASP A 300 -5.17 11.04 10.55
N PRO A 301 -4.43 10.90 11.65
CA PRO A 301 -4.60 11.74 12.83
C PRO A 301 -3.84 13.07 12.75
N ARG A 302 -3.30 13.46 11.60
CA ARG A 302 -2.61 14.75 11.43
C ARG A 302 -3.59 15.91 11.58
N GLU A 303 -3.20 16.94 12.30
CA GLU A 303 -4.03 18.14 12.53
C GLU A 303 -4.45 18.84 11.22
N THR A 304 -3.63 18.73 10.17
CA THR A 304 -3.92 19.27 8.84
C THR A 304 -5.08 18.59 8.14
N ASN A 305 -5.43 17.38 8.57
CA ASN A 305 -6.43 16.52 7.94
C ASN A 305 -7.53 16.12 8.92
N PRO A 306 -8.44 17.04 9.30
CA PRO A 306 -9.46 16.78 10.31
C PRO A 306 -10.31 15.54 10.05
N PHE A 307 -10.71 14.84 11.10
CA PHE A 307 -11.70 13.77 11.01
C PHE A 307 -13.06 14.29 10.49
N GLY A 308 -13.79 13.42 9.78
CA GLY A 308 -15.02 13.80 9.07
C GLY A 308 -14.77 14.60 7.80
N GLY A 309 -13.52 14.69 7.33
CA GLY A 309 -13.12 15.18 6.02
C GLY A 309 -13.05 14.08 4.97
N LEU A 310 -13.28 14.47 3.71
CA LEU A 310 -13.05 13.62 2.54
C LEU A 310 -11.77 14.08 1.83
N TYR A 311 -10.89 13.13 1.52
CA TYR A 311 -9.59 13.40 0.90
C TYR A 311 -9.40 12.54 -0.33
N THR A 312 -8.63 13.06 -1.29
CA THR A 312 -8.07 12.33 -2.43
C THR A 312 -6.63 12.77 -2.63
N LEU A 313 -5.89 12.08 -3.48
CA LEU A 313 -4.50 12.41 -3.75
C LEU A 313 -4.26 12.69 -5.22
N GLN A 314 -3.44 13.71 -5.48
CA GLN A 314 -3.02 14.06 -6.83
C GLN A 314 -2.27 12.89 -7.48
N CYS A 315 -2.61 12.55 -8.70
CA CYS A 315 -1.98 11.50 -9.50
C CYS A 315 -2.05 10.08 -8.88
N LEU A 316 -2.91 9.82 -7.88
CA LEU A 316 -3.14 8.50 -7.34
C LEU A 316 -4.33 7.84 -8.05
N GLY A 317 -4.06 6.91 -8.93
CA GLY A 317 -5.06 6.20 -9.72
C GLY A 317 -4.40 5.21 -10.68
N ASN A 318 -5.20 4.43 -11.39
CA ASN A 318 -4.72 3.47 -12.38
C ASN A 318 -5.48 3.52 -13.71
N VAL A 319 -6.70 4.04 -13.76
CA VAL A 319 -7.53 4.08 -14.97
C VAL A 319 -7.93 5.52 -15.26
N VAL A 320 -7.67 5.98 -16.49
CA VAL A 320 -8.10 7.32 -16.95
C VAL A 320 -9.63 7.38 -17.01
N GLY A 321 -10.22 8.39 -16.34
CA GLY A 321 -11.67 8.51 -16.20
C GLY A 321 -12.31 7.49 -15.26
N GLY A 322 -11.52 6.70 -14.56
CA GLY A 322 -11.99 5.78 -13.51
C GLY A 322 -12.38 6.50 -12.22
N ARG A 323 -12.85 5.73 -11.24
CA ARG A 323 -13.17 6.21 -9.90
C ARG A 323 -11.89 6.70 -9.22
N GLU A 324 -11.92 7.92 -8.69
CA GLU A 324 -10.83 8.48 -7.91
C GLU A 324 -10.79 7.84 -6.50
N THR A 325 -9.60 7.73 -5.94
CA THR A 325 -9.43 7.27 -4.55
C THR A 325 -10.12 8.25 -3.60
N ALA A 326 -11.01 7.75 -2.77
CA ALA A 326 -11.82 8.53 -1.85
C ALA A 326 -11.60 8.09 -0.40
N TYR A 327 -10.86 8.87 0.37
CA TYR A 327 -10.51 8.63 1.76
C TYR A 327 -11.42 9.41 2.70
N ASN A 328 -12.32 8.72 3.35
CA ASN A 328 -13.15 9.25 4.43
C ASN A 328 -12.38 9.12 5.74
N ASN A 329 -11.81 10.24 6.24
CA ASN A 329 -10.97 10.25 7.43
C ASN A 329 -11.80 10.21 8.71
N GLN A 330 -11.58 9.20 9.55
CA GLN A 330 -12.36 8.93 10.76
C GLN A 330 -11.46 8.61 11.96
N PRO A 331 -11.98 8.81 13.20
CA PRO A 331 -11.32 8.30 14.40
C PRO A 331 -11.09 6.79 14.32
N ILE A 332 -10.01 6.30 14.92
CA ILE A 332 -9.63 4.87 14.85
C ILE A 332 -10.70 3.95 15.46
N GLU A 333 -11.45 4.44 16.46
CA GLU A 333 -12.57 3.74 17.07
C GLU A 333 -13.68 3.42 16.06
N THR A 334 -13.93 4.34 15.13
CA THR A 334 -14.88 4.13 14.03
C THR A 334 -14.42 2.99 13.12
N LEU A 335 -13.14 2.97 12.75
CA LEU A 335 -12.58 1.89 11.94
C LEU A 335 -12.71 0.53 12.64
N MET A 336 -12.33 0.45 13.93
CA MET A 336 -12.46 -0.79 14.71
C MET A 336 -13.90 -1.27 14.82
N LYS A 337 -14.84 -0.34 15.03
CA LYS A 337 -16.27 -0.66 15.15
C LYS A 337 -16.80 -1.25 13.85
N VAL A 338 -16.57 -0.61 12.70
CA VAL A 338 -17.09 -1.10 11.41
C VAL A 338 -16.45 -2.43 11.00
N VAL A 339 -15.18 -2.67 11.34
CA VAL A 339 -14.51 -3.97 11.16
C VAL A 339 -15.23 -5.05 11.98
N LYS A 340 -15.46 -4.81 13.27
CA LYS A 340 -16.19 -5.75 14.12
C LYS A 340 -17.59 -6.04 13.58
N ASP A 341 -18.33 -5.00 13.21
CA ASP A 341 -19.70 -5.13 12.73
C ASP A 341 -19.76 -5.88 11.38
N SER A 342 -18.80 -5.66 10.48
CA SER A 342 -18.68 -6.39 9.22
C SER A 342 -18.42 -7.88 9.45
N ILE A 343 -17.47 -8.23 10.32
CA ILE A 343 -17.14 -9.63 10.64
C ILE A 343 -18.30 -10.32 11.34
N ALA A 344 -18.99 -9.63 12.26
CA ALA A 344 -20.21 -10.13 12.91
C ALA A 344 -21.34 -10.38 11.89
N GLY A 345 -21.42 -9.56 10.84
CA GLY A 345 -22.31 -9.75 9.70
C GLY A 345 -21.86 -10.83 8.70
N GLY A 346 -20.72 -11.49 8.96
CA GLY A 346 -20.19 -12.58 8.12
C GLY A 346 -19.32 -12.13 6.96
N GLU A 347 -18.93 -10.85 6.88
CA GLU A 347 -18.10 -10.30 5.83
C GLU A 347 -16.68 -10.00 6.33
N ALA A 348 -15.66 -10.61 5.68
CA ALA A 348 -14.26 -10.30 5.90
C ALA A 348 -13.91 -8.90 5.37
N VAL A 349 -12.90 -8.26 5.96
CA VAL A 349 -12.57 -6.85 5.71
C VAL A 349 -11.18 -6.70 5.13
N TRP A 350 -11.06 -6.09 3.96
CA TRP A 350 -9.80 -5.63 3.40
C TRP A 350 -9.27 -4.44 4.22
N PHE A 351 -7.97 -4.41 4.51
CA PHE A 351 -7.38 -3.30 5.25
C PHE A 351 -5.94 -3.03 4.84
N GLY A 352 -5.47 -1.79 5.06
CA GLY A 352 -4.11 -1.34 4.84
C GLY A 352 -3.41 -0.93 6.13
N CYS A 353 -2.16 -1.34 6.31
CA CYS A 353 -1.38 -1.09 7.51
C CYS A 353 0.12 -0.93 7.25
N GLU A 354 0.87 -0.54 8.29
CA GLU A 354 2.34 -0.65 8.35
C GLU A 354 2.71 -1.98 9.02
N VAL A 355 2.94 -3.02 8.22
CA VAL A 355 3.09 -4.40 8.71
C VAL A 355 4.44 -4.69 9.37
N SER A 356 5.46 -3.86 9.14
CA SER A 356 6.84 -4.15 9.57
C SER A 356 7.15 -3.78 11.03
N LYS A 357 6.29 -2.99 11.66
CA LYS A 357 6.51 -2.40 12.98
C LYS A 357 5.94 -3.28 14.09
N ARG A 358 6.73 -3.52 15.14
CA ARG A 358 6.29 -4.32 16.32
C ARG A 358 5.71 -5.68 15.92
N PHE A 359 6.38 -6.34 14.98
CA PHE A 359 5.98 -7.61 14.41
C PHE A 359 6.92 -8.74 14.85
N GLU A 360 6.43 -9.68 15.62
CA GLU A 360 7.10 -10.96 15.93
C GLU A 360 6.75 -11.96 14.81
N ARG A 361 7.69 -12.16 13.89
CA ARG A 361 7.46 -12.88 12.63
C ARG A 361 7.24 -14.38 12.80
N LYS A 362 7.92 -15.02 13.78
CA LYS A 362 7.90 -16.48 13.90
C LYS A 362 6.51 -17.02 14.22
N ASN A 363 5.77 -16.35 15.11
CA ASN A 363 4.43 -16.74 15.51
C ASN A 363 3.33 -15.90 14.85
N GLY A 364 3.69 -14.91 14.03
CA GLY A 364 2.73 -14.05 13.37
C GLY A 364 2.00 -13.11 14.31
N LEU A 365 2.72 -12.51 15.27
CA LEU A 365 2.14 -11.63 16.27
C LEU A 365 2.47 -10.17 16.01
N GLU A 366 1.45 -9.36 15.81
CA GLU A 366 1.51 -7.90 15.70
C GLU A 366 1.00 -7.29 17.04
N ASP A 367 1.94 -6.92 17.90
CA ASP A 367 1.67 -6.41 19.25
C ASP A 367 2.73 -5.38 19.66
N LEU A 368 2.31 -4.25 20.25
CA LEU A 368 3.24 -3.18 20.68
C LEU A 368 4.26 -3.69 21.72
N ASP A 369 3.90 -4.70 22.48
CA ASP A 369 4.72 -5.31 23.52
C ASP A 369 5.52 -6.53 23.02
N ALA A 370 5.38 -6.92 21.74
CA ALA A 370 6.08 -8.10 21.20
C ALA A 370 7.60 -7.98 21.29
N GLN A 371 8.13 -6.74 21.20
CA GLN A 371 9.56 -6.44 21.30
C GLN A 371 9.82 -5.45 22.44
N ASP A 372 10.79 -5.76 23.29
CA ASP A 372 11.29 -4.90 24.36
C ASP A 372 12.61 -4.22 23.97
N TYR A 373 12.50 -3.22 23.09
CA TYR A 373 13.67 -2.45 22.66
C TYR A 373 14.32 -1.67 23.80
N LYS A 374 13.52 -1.25 24.80
CA LYS A 374 14.05 -0.53 25.96
C LYS A 374 14.97 -1.42 26.81
N LEU A 375 14.67 -2.72 26.90
CA LEU A 375 15.55 -3.68 27.56
C LEU A 375 16.89 -3.80 26.82
N VAL A 376 16.87 -3.85 25.47
CA VAL A 376 18.08 -4.09 24.66
C VAL A 376 18.88 -2.79 24.43
N PHE A 377 18.21 -1.70 24.06
CA PHE A 377 18.86 -0.47 23.59
C PHE A 377 18.76 0.72 24.54
N ASN A 378 18.16 0.55 25.73
CA ASN A 378 17.85 1.63 26.69
C ASN A 378 16.97 2.76 26.14
N THR A 379 16.30 2.54 25.02
CA THR A 379 15.38 3.50 24.38
C THR A 379 14.23 2.79 23.70
N GLU A 380 13.10 3.48 23.56
CA GLU A 380 12.00 2.98 22.74
C GLU A 380 12.32 3.13 21.24
N VAL A 381 11.85 2.18 20.45
CA VAL A 381 11.98 2.17 18.98
C VAL A 381 10.60 1.91 18.37
N GLN A 382 10.32 2.54 17.24
CA GLN A 382 9.08 2.42 16.43
C GLN A 382 7.82 3.08 17.05
N ILE A 383 7.75 3.31 18.34
CA ILE A 383 6.61 3.95 19.05
C ILE A 383 7.03 5.19 19.85
N GLY A 384 8.24 5.72 19.63
CA GLY A 384 8.72 6.95 20.26
C GLY A 384 8.02 8.20 19.75
N LEU A 385 7.41 8.14 18.56
CA LEU A 385 6.57 9.17 17.96
C LEU A 385 5.11 8.74 17.97
N GLN A 386 4.18 9.70 18.10
CA GLN A 386 2.75 9.44 17.88
C GLN A 386 2.47 9.15 16.42
N LYS A 387 1.35 8.50 16.10
CA LYS A 387 0.96 8.10 14.74
C LYS A 387 0.99 9.28 13.74
N ALA A 388 0.48 10.46 14.15
CA ALA A 388 0.53 11.67 13.32
C ALA A 388 1.97 12.09 12.99
N ASP A 389 2.85 12.09 14.00
CA ASP A 389 4.24 12.47 13.80
C ASP A 389 5.01 11.44 12.95
N ARG A 390 4.75 10.14 13.13
CA ARG A 390 5.36 9.12 12.26
C ARG A 390 5.05 9.34 10.78
N LEU A 391 3.82 9.76 10.45
CA LEU A 391 3.45 10.14 9.08
C LEU A 391 4.23 11.37 8.61
N LEU A 392 4.31 12.42 9.44
CA LEU A 392 4.98 13.69 9.10
C LEU A 392 6.49 13.52 8.94
N TYR A 393 7.13 12.72 9.79
CA TYR A 393 8.57 12.50 9.80
C TYR A 393 9.01 11.32 8.90
N GLY A 394 8.06 10.65 8.22
CA GLY A 394 8.35 9.55 7.29
C GLY A 394 8.78 8.25 7.96
N ASP A 395 8.45 8.07 9.25
CA ASP A 395 8.75 6.83 9.99
C ASP A 395 7.69 5.74 9.80
N SER A 396 6.50 6.09 9.35
CA SER A 396 5.42 5.14 9.06
C SER A 396 4.60 5.58 7.86
N CYS A 397 4.17 4.61 7.08
CA CYS A 397 3.20 4.77 6.01
C CYS A 397 2.48 3.44 5.79
N MET A 398 1.43 3.43 5.00
CA MET A 398 0.75 2.20 4.61
C MET A 398 1.65 1.39 3.66
N THR A 399 2.08 0.19 4.06
CA THR A 399 3.03 -0.63 3.32
C THR A 399 2.46 -1.95 2.83
N HIS A 400 1.35 -2.42 3.43
CA HIS A 400 0.79 -3.74 3.16
C HIS A 400 -0.73 -3.76 3.26
N ALA A 401 -1.36 -4.64 2.50
CA ALA A 401 -2.79 -4.90 2.57
C ALA A 401 -3.07 -6.37 2.89
N MET A 402 -4.00 -6.61 3.81
CA MET A 402 -4.39 -7.93 4.31
C MET A 402 -5.90 -8.00 4.56
N VAL A 403 -6.38 -9.09 5.19
CA VAL A 403 -7.81 -9.35 5.42
C VAL A 403 -8.09 -9.67 6.88
N PHE A 404 -8.99 -8.92 7.52
CA PHE A 404 -9.56 -9.31 8.81
C PHE A 404 -10.61 -10.41 8.63
N THR A 405 -10.49 -11.51 9.37
CA THR A 405 -11.40 -12.67 9.32
C THR A 405 -12.07 -12.97 10.67
N ALA A 406 -11.50 -12.51 11.78
CA ALA A 406 -12.11 -12.65 13.09
C ALA A 406 -11.73 -11.53 14.05
N VAL A 407 -12.55 -11.36 15.10
CA VAL A 407 -12.34 -10.41 16.21
C VAL A 407 -12.53 -11.13 17.53
N GLY A 408 -11.61 -10.95 18.46
CA GLY A 408 -11.77 -11.29 19.86
C GLY A 408 -12.18 -10.06 20.65
N THR A 409 -13.28 -10.16 21.41
CA THR A 409 -13.79 -9.07 22.25
C THR A 409 -13.68 -9.41 23.73
N ASP A 410 -13.68 -8.37 24.57
CA ASP A 410 -13.89 -8.52 26.01
C ASP A 410 -15.37 -8.75 26.35
N GLU A 411 -15.70 -8.90 27.63
CA GLU A 411 -17.05 -9.11 28.14
C GLU A 411 -18.01 -7.93 27.81
N ALA A 412 -17.48 -6.72 27.66
CA ALA A 412 -18.23 -5.54 27.26
C ALA A 412 -18.41 -5.44 25.73
N GLY A 413 -17.85 -6.38 24.96
CA GLY A 413 -17.94 -6.41 23.50
C GLY A 413 -16.95 -5.51 22.79
N ASN A 414 -15.94 -4.95 23.47
CA ASN A 414 -14.91 -4.13 22.86
C ASN A 414 -13.84 -5.03 22.18
N PRO A 415 -13.40 -4.71 20.96
CA PRO A 415 -12.32 -5.43 20.30
C PRO A 415 -11.03 -5.43 21.11
N ARG A 416 -10.38 -6.58 21.20
CA ARG A 416 -9.08 -6.77 21.88
C ARG A 416 -8.02 -7.31 20.94
N LYS A 417 -8.40 -8.13 19.99
CA LYS A 417 -7.51 -8.72 19.01
C LYS A 417 -8.26 -9.10 17.74
N PHE A 418 -7.52 -9.23 16.66
CA PHE A 418 -8.02 -9.54 15.33
C PHE A 418 -7.24 -10.71 14.72
N ARG A 419 -7.93 -11.56 13.96
CA ARG A 419 -7.32 -12.56 13.11
C ARG A 419 -7.17 -12.00 11.71
N VAL A 420 -6.00 -12.15 11.14
CA VAL A 420 -5.63 -11.57 9.85
C VAL A 420 -5.17 -12.68 8.90
N GLU A 421 -5.76 -12.78 7.71
CA GLU A 421 -5.24 -13.58 6.60
C GLU A 421 -4.20 -12.77 5.84
N ASN A 422 -2.95 -13.28 5.81
CA ASN A 422 -1.87 -12.73 5.01
C ASN A 422 -1.70 -13.52 3.69
N SER A 423 -0.94 -12.98 2.75
CA SER A 423 -0.71 -13.58 1.42
C SER A 423 0.72 -14.11 1.26
N TYR A 424 1.21 -14.92 2.23
CA TYR A 424 2.54 -15.54 2.21
C TYR A 424 2.50 -17.06 2.42
N SER A 425 1.44 -17.73 1.94
CA SER A 425 1.19 -19.17 2.06
C SER A 425 0.84 -19.66 3.47
N ASP A 426 0.40 -20.92 3.56
CA ASP A 426 0.06 -21.60 4.81
C ASP A 426 1.28 -22.15 5.59
N LYS A 427 2.48 -21.95 5.06
CA LYS A 427 3.73 -22.39 5.72
C LYS A 427 4.25 -21.39 6.74
N GLU A 428 3.77 -20.16 6.66
CA GLU A 428 4.15 -19.08 7.55
C GLU A 428 3.15 -18.95 8.71
N TYR A 429 3.61 -18.50 9.89
CA TYR A 429 2.81 -18.15 11.06
C TYR A 429 1.86 -19.26 11.53
N ASP A 430 0.65 -18.89 12.00
CA ASP A 430 -0.43 -19.85 12.28
C ASP A 430 -1.16 -20.21 10.96
N LYS A 431 -0.51 -21.04 10.11
CA LYS A 431 -1.04 -21.48 8.82
C LYS A 431 -1.44 -20.33 7.90
N GLY A 432 -0.60 -19.28 7.84
CA GLY A 432 -0.80 -18.10 7.01
C GLY A 432 -1.61 -16.98 7.67
N TYR A 433 -1.98 -17.14 8.96
CA TYR A 433 -2.74 -16.14 9.71
C TYR A 433 -1.90 -15.46 10.79
N LEU A 434 -2.16 -14.16 10.99
CA LEU A 434 -1.56 -13.35 12.03
C LEU A 434 -2.57 -13.09 13.15
N LEU A 435 -2.05 -12.82 14.34
CA LEU A 435 -2.77 -12.21 15.45
C LEU A 435 -2.33 -10.75 15.57
N LEU A 436 -3.28 -9.85 15.52
CA LEU A 436 -3.08 -8.41 15.64
C LEU A 436 -3.81 -7.91 16.87
N THR A 437 -3.12 -7.24 17.80
CA THR A 437 -3.74 -6.73 19.02
C THR A 437 -4.39 -5.36 18.81
N GLU A 438 -5.37 -5.00 19.66
CA GLU A 438 -6.08 -3.72 19.58
C GLU A 438 -5.12 -2.52 19.73
N PRO A 439 -4.11 -2.49 20.64
CA PRO A 439 -3.14 -1.41 20.69
C PRO A 439 -2.33 -1.25 19.40
N TRP A 440 -1.97 -2.38 18.77
CA TRP A 440 -1.28 -2.34 17.48
C TRP A 440 -2.18 -1.82 16.36
N PHE A 441 -3.45 -2.21 16.34
CA PHE A 441 -4.44 -1.69 15.38
C PHE A 441 -4.48 -0.16 15.41
N ARG A 442 -4.53 0.44 16.60
CA ARG A 442 -4.56 1.89 16.77
C ARG A 442 -3.39 2.60 16.11
N GLU A 443 -2.22 2.03 16.26
CA GLU A 443 -0.96 2.66 15.84
C GLU A 443 -0.64 2.44 14.35
N PHE A 444 -0.98 1.28 13.78
CA PHE A 444 -0.44 0.88 12.49
C PHE A 444 -1.49 0.52 11.42
N VAL A 445 -2.77 0.46 11.75
CA VAL A 445 -3.84 0.36 10.73
C VAL A 445 -4.21 1.76 10.25
N PHE A 446 -4.19 1.96 8.93
CA PHE A 446 -4.48 3.24 8.30
C PHE A 446 -5.79 3.24 7.51
N GLU A 447 -6.23 2.09 7.00
CA GLU A 447 -7.35 2.00 6.07
C GLU A 447 -8.13 0.70 6.30
N VAL A 448 -9.46 0.78 6.23
CA VAL A 448 -10.36 -0.37 6.19
C VAL A 448 -11.41 -0.18 5.11
N VAL A 449 -11.80 -1.26 4.45
CA VAL A 449 -12.83 -1.26 3.42
C VAL A 449 -13.97 -2.16 3.83
N VAL A 450 -15.14 -1.57 3.98
CA VAL A 450 -16.36 -2.25 4.45
C VAL A 450 -17.56 -1.93 3.56
N ASP A 451 -18.58 -2.76 3.63
CA ASP A 451 -19.86 -2.48 2.99
C ASP A 451 -20.54 -1.27 3.65
N LYS A 452 -21.14 -0.40 2.84
CA LYS A 452 -21.89 0.79 3.28
C LYS A 452 -22.91 0.48 4.37
N LYS A 453 -23.50 -0.72 4.37
CA LYS A 453 -24.50 -1.13 5.36
C LYS A 453 -23.98 -1.22 6.81
N TYR A 454 -22.65 -1.33 7.00
CA TYR A 454 -22.02 -1.36 8.31
C TYR A 454 -21.54 0.02 8.79
N VAL A 455 -21.66 1.03 7.94
CA VAL A 455 -21.13 2.38 8.22
C VAL A 455 -22.27 3.27 8.71
N PRO A 456 -22.10 4.00 9.83
CA PRO A 456 -23.08 4.98 10.29
C PRO A 456 -23.42 6.02 9.23
N THR A 457 -24.69 6.49 9.22
CA THR A 457 -25.19 7.41 8.18
C THR A 457 -24.43 8.73 8.14
N ASP A 458 -24.07 9.29 9.28
CA ASP A 458 -23.27 10.53 9.39
C ASP A 458 -21.85 10.36 8.82
N VAL A 459 -21.25 9.17 8.98
CA VAL A 459 -19.97 8.83 8.35
C VAL A 459 -20.13 8.66 6.84
N LEU A 460 -21.22 8.02 6.36
CA LEU A 460 -21.51 7.92 4.93
C LEU A 460 -21.73 9.28 4.27
N ASP A 461 -22.34 10.23 4.98
CA ASP A 461 -22.59 11.58 4.47
C ASP A 461 -21.29 12.35 4.15
N VAL A 462 -20.16 11.95 4.72
CA VAL A 462 -18.84 12.53 4.39
C VAL A 462 -18.49 12.31 2.91
N PHE A 463 -18.90 11.19 2.30
CA PHE A 463 -18.65 10.93 0.86
C PHE A 463 -19.41 11.88 -0.09
N LYS A 464 -20.36 12.64 0.41
CA LYS A 464 -21.08 13.70 -0.35
C LYS A 464 -20.32 15.04 -0.36
N LYS A 465 -19.28 15.18 0.48
CA LYS A 465 -18.47 16.40 0.56
C LYS A 465 -17.53 16.48 -0.64
N LYS A 466 -17.07 17.70 -0.95
CA LYS A 466 -15.98 17.90 -1.89
C LYS A 466 -14.68 17.39 -1.27
N ALA A 467 -13.98 16.51 -1.95
CA ALA A 467 -12.71 16.00 -1.49
C ALA A 467 -11.61 17.11 -1.49
N VAL A 468 -10.81 17.12 -0.46
CA VAL A 468 -9.56 17.88 -0.40
C VAL A 468 -8.49 17.08 -1.11
N VAL A 469 -7.82 17.69 -2.09
CA VAL A 469 -6.75 17.02 -2.86
C VAL A 469 -5.44 17.17 -2.10
N LEU A 470 -4.90 16.08 -1.61
CA LEU A 470 -3.57 16.01 -1.01
C LEU A 470 -2.50 15.92 -2.11
N PRO A 471 -1.27 16.38 -1.85
CA PRO A 471 -0.20 16.29 -2.84
C PRO A 471 0.16 14.82 -3.15
N ALA A 472 0.68 14.56 -4.36
CA ALA A 472 1.02 13.22 -4.82
C ALA A 472 2.02 12.47 -3.90
N TRP A 473 2.83 13.20 -3.16
CA TRP A 473 3.84 12.66 -2.21
C TRP A 473 3.34 12.59 -0.77
N ASP A 474 2.05 12.74 -0.53
CA ASP A 474 1.48 12.59 0.81
C ASP A 474 1.65 11.14 1.31
N PRO A 475 2.02 10.91 2.57
CA PRO A 475 2.23 9.56 3.10
C PRO A 475 0.99 8.67 3.05
N MET A 476 -0.23 9.24 2.96
CA MET A 476 -1.46 8.47 2.77
C MET A 476 -1.60 7.87 1.36
N GLY A 477 -0.76 8.28 0.40
CA GLY A 477 -0.75 7.74 -0.97
C GLY A 477 0.10 6.49 -1.18
N THR A 478 0.70 5.95 -0.14
CA THR A 478 1.59 4.80 -0.25
C THR A 478 0.86 3.50 0.03
N LEU A 479 1.00 2.52 -0.86
CA LEU A 479 0.73 1.10 -0.61
C LEU A 479 1.87 0.27 -1.20
N ALA A 480 2.24 -0.81 -0.49
CA ALA A 480 3.31 -1.72 -0.91
C ALA A 480 4.58 -0.97 -1.37
N CYS A 481 5.16 -0.16 -0.48
CA CYS A 481 6.45 0.48 -0.74
C CYS A 481 7.57 -0.55 -0.54
N PRO A 482 8.28 -1.01 -1.61
CA PRO A 482 9.36 -1.99 -1.47
C PRO A 482 10.54 -1.49 -0.61
N LEU A 483 10.65 -0.18 -0.43
CA LEU A 483 11.72 0.43 0.39
C LEU A 483 11.39 0.49 1.89
N CYS A 484 10.12 0.28 2.26
CA CYS A 484 9.69 0.28 3.66
C CYS A 484 9.58 -1.13 4.25
N SER A 485 9.76 -2.17 3.43
CA SER A 485 9.66 -3.58 3.82
C SER A 485 11.02 -4.31 3.92
N GLN A 486 12.12 -3.57 3.89
CA GLN A 486 13.47 -4.12 4.12
C GLN A 486 14.02 -3.69 5.46
#